data_af16e673100689116add00d0ea3c2317
#
_entry.id   af16e673100689116add00d0ea3c2317
#
_cell.length_a   1.000
_cell.length_b   1.000
_cell.length_c   1.000
_cell.angle_alpha   90.00
_cell.angle_beta   90.00
_cell.angle_gamma   90.00
#
_symmetry.space_group_name_H-M   'P 1'
#
loop_
_entity.id
_entity.type
_entity.pdbx_description
1 polymer ?
#
loop_
_entity_poly.entity_id
_entity_poly.type
_entity_poly.pdbx_seq_one_letter_code
_entity_poly.pdbx_strand_id
1 'polypeptide(L)'
;ILVTNFARAEGWTLTGVMARTKAHAEALAANAGCRAATTLEELLADKPDLVVEIAGIGAAKAYGEAVLEAGCDFVLVSAGALADADWKARMTETALRTGRRIHVASGAIGGFDVLRTAALMGVEEATFESTKSPKSLSGAPGLMGVELPADRETLAFEGGVEEAVRGFPKNINVAAATASAADAPNVRVRLVAGPGLTVNTHHIDVKAGEMHCELFFHSAYDPKNPRSSTSTAWS
;
A
#
# COMPACT_ATOMS: atom_id res chain seq x y z
N ILE A 1 3.57 9.03 12.88
CA ILE A 1 2.25 8.52 13.33
C ILE A 1 2.34 7.04 13.66
N LEU A 2 2.55 6.14 12.71
CA LEU A 2 2.57 4.68 12.94
C LEU A 2 3.49 4.27 14.10
N VAL A 3 4.77 4.58 14.03
CA VAL A 3 5.75 4.20 15.06
C VAL A 3 5.35 4.72 16.46
N THR A 4 4.86 5.96 16.54
CA THR A 4 4.44 6.56 17.79
C THR A 4 3.16 5.93 18.37
N ASN A 5 2.24 5.52 17.50
CA ASN A 5 0.98 4.90 17.90
C ASN A 5 1.18 3.44 18.29
N PHE A 6 2.00 2.69 17.57
CA PHE A 6 2.36 1.32 17.96
C PHE A 6 3.08 1.26 19.31
N ALA A 7 3.98 2.20 19.58
CA ALA A 7 4.65 2.28 20.88
C ALA A 7 3.69 2.53 22.06
N ARG A 8 2.44 2.93 21.80
CA ARG A 8 1.39 3.20 22.78
C ARG A 8 0.20 2.24 22.69
N ALA A 9 0.23 1.32 21.73
CA ALA A 9 -0.87 0.39 21.51
C ALA A 9 -0.90 -0.64 22.66
N GLU A 10 -2.05 -0.77 23.31
CA GLU A 10 -2.25 -1.72 24.39
C GLU A 10 -2.11 -3.17 23.86
N GLY A 11 -1.39 -3.99 24.61
CA GLY A 11 -1.13 -5.38 24.22
C GLY A 11 0.01 -5.58 23.19
N TRP A 12 0.67 -4.48 22.74
CA TRP A 12 1.78 -4.54 21.79
C TRP A 12 3.05 -3.92 22.38
N THR A 13 4.19 -4.46 22.01
CA THR A 13 5.50 -3.90 22.33
C THR A 13 6.28 -3.65 21.05
N LEU A 14 6.64 -2.39 20.79
CA LEU A 14 7.52 -2.06 19.70
C LEU A 14 8.97 -2.35 20.11
N THR A 15 9.55 -3.43 19.57
CA THR A 15 10.92 -3.88 19.91
C THR A 15 11.99 -3.11 19.17
N GLY A 16 11.72 -2.74 17.90
CA GLY A 16 12.70 -2.04 17.09
C GLY A 16 12.12 -1.36 15.86
N VAL A 17 12.89 -0.44 15.30
CA VAL A 17 12.63 0.21 14.01
C VAL A 17 13.87 0.13 13.14
N MET A 18 13.67 -0.11 11.84
CA MET A 18 14.74 -0.16 10.85
C MET A 18 14.62 0.98 9.85
N ALA A 19 15.73 1.62 9.51
CA ALA A 19 15.81 2.58 8.41
C ALA A 19 17.14 2.45 7.66
N ARG A 20 17.18 2.97 6.42
CA ARG A 20 18.38 2.90 5.56
C ARG A 20 19.62 3.61 6.13
N THR A 21 19.41 4.63 6.95
CA THR A 21 20.51 5.38 7.57
C THR A 21 20.42 5.27 9.08
N LYS A 22 21.57 5.12 9.73
CA LYS A 22 21.68 5.03 11.18
C LYS A 22 21.02 6.23 11.88
N ALA A 23 21.28 7.43 11.43
CA ALA A 23 20.72 8.65 12.00
C ALA A 23 19.19 8.66 11.97
N HIS A 24 18.58 8.17 10.87
CA HIS A 24 17.10 8.09 10.77
C HIS A 24 16.55 6.99 11.66
N ALA A 25 17.18 5.82 11.72
CA ALA A 25 16.79 4.74 12.62
C ALA A 25 16.84 5.18 14.10
N GLU A 26 17.93 5.82 14.50
CA GLU A 26 18.11 6.35 15.86
C GLU A 26 17.07 7.42 16.22
N ALA A 27 16.76 8.34 15.30
CA ALA A 27 15.74 9.36 15.51
C ALA A 27 14.33 8.75 15.68
N LEU A 28 13.98 7.74 14.89
CA LEU A 28 12.71 7.03 15.01
C LEU A 28 12.65 6.24 16.34
N ALA A 29 13.72 5.53 16.66
CA ALA A 29 13.83 4.71 17.86
C ALA A 29 13.73 5.55 19.14
N ALA A 30 14.39 6.70 19.20
CA ALA A 30 14.32 7.63 20.31
C ALA A 30 12.89 8.15 20.55
N ASN A 31 12.15 8.45 19.47
CA ASN A 31 10.76 8.90 19.57
C ASN A 31 9.78 7.80 20.02
N ALA A 32 10.13 6.53 19.83
CA ALA A 32 9.28 5.39 20.13
C ALA A 32 9.72 4.64 21.40
N GLY A 33 10.92 4.89 21.93
CA GLY A 33 11.47 4.17 23.07
C GLY A 33 11.84 2.71 22.74
N CYS A 34 12.32 2.45 21.51
CA CYS A 34 12.68 1.12 21.04
C CYS A 34 14.12 1.09 20.48
N ARG A 35 14.56 -0.08 19.99
CA ARG A 35 15.89 -0.25 19.40
C ARG A 35 15.94 0.27 17.96
N ALA A 36 17.07 0.90 17.57
CA ALA A 36 17.38 1.24 16.20
C ALA A 36 18.10 0.08 15.50
N ALA A 37 17.72 -0.20 14.26
CA ALA A 37 18.37 -1.16 13.38
C ALA A 37 18.63 -0.54 12.00
N THR A 38 19.70 -1.00 11.34
CA THR A 38 20.06 -0.62 9.97
C THR A 38 20.03 -1.81 9.01
N THR A 39 20.01 -3.01 9.54
CA THR A 39 19.89 -4.25 8.78
C THR A 39 18.69 -5.09 9.28
N LEU A 40 18.26 -6.02 8.42
CA LEU A 40 17.15 -6.92 8.78
C LEU A 40 17.57 -7.86 9.92
N GLU A 41 18.80 -8.35 9.94
CA GLU A 41 19.33 -9.23 10.98
C GLU A 41 19.29 -8.53 12.35
N GLU A 42 19.67 -7.25 12.39
CA GLU A 42 19.56 -6.45 13.62
C GLU A 42 18.12 -6.30 14.07
N LEU A 43 17.17 -6.06 13.16
CA LEU A 43 15.75 -5.94 13.49
C LEU A 43 15.18 -7.26 14.03
N LEU A 44 15.54 -8.38 13.42
CA LEU A 44 15.04 -9.71 13.77
C LEU A 44 15.72 -10.34 14.99
N ALA A 45 16.82 -9.76 15.50
CA ALA A 45 17.56 -10.30 16.65
C ALA A 45 16.70 -10.42 17.92
N ASP A 46 15.69 -9.57 18.08
CA ASP A 46 14.74 -9.61 19.20
C ASP A 46 13.59 -10.60 18.98
N LYS A 47 13.59 -11.34 17.88
CA LYS A 47 12.56 -12.30 17.50
C LYS A 47 11.14 -11.72 17.60
N PRO A 48 10.83 -10.62 16.88
CA PRO A 48 9.50 -10.05 16.90
C PRO A 48 8.47 -11.04 16.35
N ASP A 49 7.25 -11.01 16.85
CA ASP A 49 6.14 -11.81 16.31
C ASP A 49 5.66 -11.28 14.97
N LEU A 50 5.80 -9.97 14.75
CA LEU A 50 5.25 -9.24 13.62
C LEU A 50 6.23 -8.18 13.13
N VAL A 51 6.39 -8.07 11.81
CA VAL A 51 7.14 -6.98 11.15
C VAL A 51 6.19 -6.18 10.26
N VAL A 52 6.17 -4.86 10.45
CA VAL A 52 5.36 -3.92 9.64
C VAL A 52 6.26 -3.22 8.63
N GLU A 53 6.00 -3.45 7.35
CA GLU A 53 6.71 -2.82 6.24
C GLU A 53 6.00 -1.53 5.82
N ILE A 54 6.71 -0.40 5.92
CA ILE A 54 6.24 0.94 5.52
C ILE A 54 7.30 1.71 4.71
N ALA A 55 8.28 1.00 4.17
CA ALA A 55 9.45 1.60 3.53
C ALA A 55 9.37 1.66 2.00
N GLY A 56 8.35 1.06 1.40
CA GLY A 56 8.07 1.07 -0.03
C GLY A 56 8.24 -0.29 -0.70
N ILE A 57 7.74 -0.41 -1.93
CA ILE A 57 7.68 -1.65 -2.72
C ILE A 57 9.04 -2.36 -2.77
N GLY A 58 10.14 -1.61 -2.94
CA GLY A 58 11.47 -2.19 -2.98
C GLY A 58 11.88 -2.88 -1.66
N ALA A 59 11.52 -2.29 -0.52
CA ALA A 59 11.78 -2.89 0.79
C ALA A 59 10.90 -4.12 1.03
N ALA A 60 9.62 -4.04 0.67
CA ALA A 60 8.70 -5.18 0.75
C ALA A 60 9.26 -6.38 -0.01
N LYS A 61 9.73 -6.17 -1.24
CA LYS A 61 10.31 -7.23 -2.09
C LYS A 61 11.65 -7.74 -1.58
N ALA A 62 12.47 -6.88 -1.00
CA ALA A 62 13.79 -7.26 -0.50
C ALA A 62 13.74 -8.07 0.80
N TYR A 63 12.74 -7.81 1.65
CA TYR A 63 12.75 -8.32 3.03
C TYR A 63 11.59 -9.26 3.36
N GLY A 64 10.49 -9.23 2.61
CA GLY A 64 9.26 -9.95 2.97
C GLY A 64 9.45 -11.45 3.16
N GLU A 65 10.11 -12.13 2.22
CA GLU A 65 10.38 -13.58 2.31
C GLU A 65 11.26 -13.89 3.53
N ALA A 66 12.34 -13.12 3.75
CA ALA A 66 13.23 -13.34 4.89
C ALA A 66 12.57 -13.09 6.26
N VAL A 67 11.59 -12.18 6.33
CA VAL A 67 10.79 -11.96 7.54
C VAL A 67 9.93 -13.19 7.86
N LEU A 68 9.24 -13.73 6.87
CA LEU A 68 8.44 -14.95 7.04
C LEU A 68 9.30 -16.16 7.41
N GLU A 69 10.49 -16.30 6.78
CA GLU A 69 11.48 -17.35 7.09
C GLU A 69 12.00 -17.25 8.52
N ALA A 70 12.15 -16.04 9.05
CA ALA A 70 12.56 -15.80 10.43
C ALA A 70 11.45 -16.13 11.46
N GLY A 71 10.26 -16.56 11.00
CA GLY A 71 9.15 -16.92 11.87
C GLY A 71 8.30 -15.75 12.33
N CYS A 72 8.33 -14.61 11.64
CA CYS A 72 7.52 -13.42 11.92
C CYS A 72 6.33 -13.34 10.96
N ASP A 73 5.19 -12.87 11.43
CA ASP A 73 4.12 -12.42 10.56
C ASP A 73 4.52 -11.10 9.87
N PHE A 74 3.94 -10.83 8.69
CA PHE A 74 4.34 -9.68 7.87
C PHE A 74 3.15 -8.79 7.53
N VAL A 75 3.19 -7.51 7.95
CA VAL A 75 2.22 -6.50 7.51
C VAL A 75 2.80 -5.75 6.33
N LEU A 76 2.11 -5.81 5.21
CA LEU A 76 2.47 -5.14 3.96
C LEU A 76 1.63 -3.87 3.79
N VAL A 77 2.24 -2.70 3.96
CA VAL A 77 1.60 -1.41 3.65
C VAL A 77 1.87 -0.99 2.21
N SER A 78 3.03 -1.38 1.68
CA SER A 78 3.40 -1.10 0.27
C SER A 78 2.77 -2.11 -0.68
N ALA A 79 1.42 -2.18 -0.67
CA ALA A 79 0.63 -3.16 -1.40
C ALA A 79 0.88 -3.19 -2.92
N GLY A 80 1.49 -2.14 -3.49
CA GLY A 80 1.95 -2.14 -4.88
C GLY A 80 2.90 -3.29 -5.22
N ALA A 81 3.57 -3.88 -4.24
CA ALA A 81 4.38 -5.08 -4.43
C ALA A 81 3.58 -6.28 -4.94
N LEU A 82 2.28 -6.37 -4.59
CA LEU A 82 1.38 -7.46 -5.00
C LEU A 82 1.05 -7.46 -6.51
N ALA A 83 1.36 -6.37 -7.23
CA ALA A 83 1.23 -6.31 -8.68
C ALA A 83 2.29 -7.18 -9.41
N ASP A 84 3.36 -7.56 -8.73
CA ASP A 84 4.33 -8.54 -9.23
C ASP A 84 3.82 -9.94 -8.87
N ALA A 85 3.27 -10.63 -9.88
CA ALA A 85 2.66 -11.95 -9.71
C ALA A 85 3.65 -13.00 -9.20
N ASP A 86 4.89 -12.97 -9.69
CA ASP A 86 5.93 -13.92 -9.28
C ASP A 86 6.34 -13.69 -7.83
N TRP A 87 6.49 -12.45 -7.41
CA TRP A 87 6.77 -12.11 -6.02
C TRP A 87 5.60 -12.50 -5.10
N LYS A 88 4.36 -12.20 -5.51
CA LYS A 88 3.14 -12.59 -4.77
C LYS A 88 3.09 -14.11 -4.57
N ALA A 89 3.40 -14.89 -5.63
CA ALA A 89 3.42 -16.35 -5.55
C ALA A 89 4.46 -16.86 -4.55
N ARG A 90 5.71 -16.38 -4.63
CA ARG A 90 6.77 -16.75 -3.68
C ARG A 90 6.43 -16.38 -2.24
N MET A 91 5.89 -15.19 -2.01
CA MET A 91 5.45 -14.77 -0.67
C MET A 91 4.36 -15.69 -0.11
N THR A 92 3.39 -16.08 -0.97
CA THR A 92 2.30 -16.99 -0.58
C THR A 92 2.85 -18.36 -0.23
N GLU A 93 3.73 -18.91 -1.06
CA GLU A 93 4.39 -20.20 -0.82
C GLU A 93 5.19 -20.18 0.49
N THR A 94 5.98 -19.12 0.70
CA THR A 94 6.77 -18.96 1.93
C THR A 94 5.88 -18.86 3.17
N ALA A 95 4.78 -18.09 3.10
CA ALA A 95 3.83 -17.99 4.20
C ALA A 95 3.21 -19.35 4.55
N LEU A 96 2.78 -20.12 3.54
CA LEU A 96 2.22 -21.46 3.74
C LEU A 96 3.24 -22.42 4.35
N ARG A 97 4.48 -22.42 3.86
CA ARG A 97 5.55 -23.29 4.33
C ARG A 97 6.00 -22.97 5.75
N THR A 98 6.05 -21.70 6.12
CA THR A 98 6.47 -21.25 7.45
C THR A 98 5.33 -21.22 8.47
N GLY A 99 4.08 -21.35 8.02
CA GLY A 99 2.89 -21.17 8.86
C GLY A 99 2.70 -19.72 9.34
N ARG A 100 3.32 -18.74 8.65
CA ARG A 100 3.21 -17.32 8.96
C ARG A 100 2.14 -16.65 8.11
N ARG A 101 1.73 -15.46 8.51
CA ARG A 101 0.66 -14.70 7.85
C ARG A 101 1.19 -13.45 7.19
N ILE A 102 0.58 -13.10 6.05
CA ILE A 102 0.77 -11.82 5.39
C ILE A 102 -0.52 -11.03 5.57
N HIS A 103 -0.42 -9.88 6.22
CA HIS A 103 -1.51 -8.94 6.41
C HIS A 103 -1.33 -7.77 5.44
N VAL A 104 -2.28 -7.54 4.57
CA VAL A 104 -2.25 -6.40 3.66
C VAL A 104 -3.03 -5.26 4.30
N ALA A 105 -2.34 -4.14 4.56
CA ALA A 105 -2.99 -2.95 5.10
C ALA A 105 -3.99 -2.37 4.08
N SER A 106 -5.15 -1.93 4.55
CA SER A 106 -6.17 -1.34 3.69
C SER A 106 -5.76 0.01 3.11
N GLY A 107 -4.84 0.71 3.77
CA GLY A 107 -4.34 2.00 3.32
C GLY A 107 -5.42 3.08 3.38
N ALA A 108 -5.65 3.75 2.26
CA ALA A 108 -6.60 4.87 2.19
C ALA A 108 -8.05 4.43 1.89
N ILE A 109 -8.32 3.12 1.79
CA ILE A 109 -9.65 2.56 1.47
C ILE A 109 -10.10 1.55 2.53
N GLY A 110 -11.34 1.09 2.41
CA GLY A 110 -11.93 -0.03 3.16
C GLY A 110 -12.72 -0.94 2.22
N GLY A 111 -13.66 -1.73 2.77
CA GLY A 111 -14.54 -2.59 1.98
C GLY A 111 -13.86 -3.83 1.42
N PHE A 112 -12.74 -4.26 1.97
CA PHE A 112 -12.03 -5.48 1.52
C PHE A 112 -12.86 -6.74 1.73
N ASP A 113 -13.74 -6.78 2.71
CA ASP A 113 -14.74 -7.83 2.91
C ASP A 113 -15.71 -7.91 1.75
N VAL A 114 -16.20 -6.76 1.26
CA VAL A 114 -17.07 -6.66 0.08
C VAL A 114 -16.34 -7.13 -1.18
N LEU A 115 -15.09 -6.67 -1.39
CA LEU A 115 -14.27 -7.08 -2.53
C LEU A 115 -13.97 -8.58 -2.52
N ARG A 116 -13.72 -9.16 -1.35
CA ARG A 116 -13.53 -10.61 -1.19
C ARG A 116 -14.82 -11.39 -1.46
N THR A 117 -15.96 -10.85 -1.08
CA THR A 117 -17.27 -11.46 -1.43
C THR A 117 -17.44 -11.46 -2.95
N ALA A 118 -17.17 -10.34 -3.63
CA ALA A 118 -17.18 -10.27 -5.08
C ALA A 118 -16.23 -11.28 -5.73
N ALA A 119 -15.01 -11.44 -5.19
CA ALA A 119 -14.04 -12.44 -5.65
C ALA A 119 -14.63 -13.87 -5.62
N LEU A 120 -15.32 -14.23 -4.52
CA LEU A 120 -15.96 -15.55 -4.38
C LEU A 120 -17.14 -15.74 -5.34
N MET A 121 -17.80 -14.67 -5.75
CA MET A 121 -18.90 -14.69 -6.74
C MET A 121 -18.39 -14.72 -8.18
N GLY A 122 -17.11 -14.45 -8.41
CA GLY A 122 -16.49 -14.37 -9.73
C GLY A 122 -16.60 -12.97 -10.32
N VAL A 123 -15.54 -12.17 -10.17
CA VAL A 123 -15.46 -10.81 -10.70
C VAL A 123 -15.43 -10.82 -12.23
N GLU A 124 -16.38 -10.15 -12.85
CA GLU A 124 -16.50 -9.98 -14.31
C GLU A 124 -15.84 -8.69 -14.77
N GLU A 125 -16.10 -7.60 -14.07
CA GLU A 125 -15.53 -6.27 -14.31
C GLU A 125 -15.09 -5.62 -13.02
N ALA A 126 -13.91 -5.00 -13.02
CA ALA A 126 -13.43 -4.21 -11.90
C ALA A 126 -12.67 -2.98 -12.41
N THR A 127 -13.05 -1.82 -11.90
CA THR A 127 -12.37 -0.54 -12.17
C THR A 127 -11.97 0.10 -10.85
N PHE A 128 -10.76 0.59 -10.81
CA PHE A 128 -10.24 1.46 -9.76
C PHE A 128 -9.90 2.81 -10.36
N GLU A 129 -10.54 3.87 -9.91
CA GLU A 129 -10.19 5.24 -10.29
C GLU A 129 -9.67 6.02 -9.07
N SER A 130 -8.58 6.75 -9.27
CA SER A 130 -8.05 7.66 -8.26
C SER A 130 -7.91 9.06 -8.83
N THR A 131 -8.62 10.02 -8.24
CA THR A 131 -8.51 11.43 -8.59
C THR A 131 -7.63 12.15 -7.59
N LYS A 132 -6.59 12.82 -8.10
CA LYS A 132 -5.55 13.49 -7.32
C LYS A 132 -5.22 14.85 -7.90
N SER A 133 -4.57 15.71 -7.10
CA SER A 133 -4.06 16.97 -7.64
C SER A 133 -2.98 16.71 -8.71
N PRO A 134 -2.88 17.54 -9.76
CA PRO A 134 -1.82 17.43 -10.78
C PRO A 134 -0.42 17.38 -10.15
N LYS A 135 -0.20 18.15 -9.08
CA LYS A 135 1.05 18.18 -8.33
C LYS A 135 1.41 16.83 -7.70
N SER A 136 0.42 16.06 -7.25
CA SER A 136 0.66 14.73 -6.64
C SER A 136 1.15 13.70 -7.65
N LEU A 137 0.78 13.85 -8.92
CA LEU A 137 1.16 12.97 -10.03
C LEU A 137 2.41 13.47 -10.76
N SER A 138 2.78 14.74 -10.58
CA SER A 138 3.92 15.36 -11.26
C SER A 138 5.22 14.58 -11.06
N GLY A 139 5.98 14.44 -12.15
CA GLY A 139 7.27 13.72 -12.15
C GLY A 139 7.13 12.20 -12.06
N ALA A 140 5.92 11.65 -12.16
CA ALA A 140 5.74 10.20 -12.25
C ALA A 140 6.30 9.67 -13.59
N PRO A 141 7.01 8.52 -13.60
CA PRO A 141 7.55 7.94 -14.84
C PRO A 141 6.51 7.73 -15.92
N GLY A 142 5.28 7.35 -15.54
CA GLY A 142 4.19 7.10 -16.46
C GLY A 142 3.68 8.33 -17.21
N LEU A 143 4.03 9.55 -16.76
CA LEU A 143 3.74 10.76 -17.51
C LEU A 143 4.73 11.03 -18.64
N MET A 144 5.87 10.31 -18.68
CA MET A 144 6.91 10.47 -19.72
C MET A 144 7.34 11.95 -19.93
N GLY A 145 7.37 12.73 -18.84
CA GLY A 145 7.73 14.15 -18.89
C GLY A 145 6.60 15.10 -19.27
N VAL A 146 5.39 14.61 -19.50
CA VAL A 146 4.22 15.46 -19.81
C VAL A 146 3.76 16.17 -18.52
N GLU A 147 3.56 17.48 -18.62
CA GLU A 147 2.97 18.27 -17.54
C GLU A 147 1.44 18.20 -17.60
N LEU A 148 0.82 17.94 -16.45
CA LEU A 148 -0.63 17.90 -16.33
C LEU A 148 -1.20 19.32 -16.16
N PRO A 149 -2.27 19.69 -16.90
CA PRO A 149 -2.94 20.97 -16.74
C PRO A 149 -3.40 21.21 -15.30
N ALA A 150 -3.24 22.44 -14.81
CA ALA A 150 -3.65 22.81 -13.47
C ALA A 150 -5.09 23.36 -13.41
N ASP A 151 -5.71 23.59 -14.55
CA ASP A 151 -7.00 24.28 -14.72
C ASP A 151 -8.16 23.38 -15.17
N ARG A 152 -7.87 22.14 -15.56
CA ARG A 152 -8.90 21.20 -16.02
C ARG A 152 -8.59 19.77 -15.58
N GLU A 153 -9.65 18.97 -15.47
CA GLU A 153 -9.53 17.55 -15.25
C GLU A 153 -8.89 16.85 -16.45
N THR A 154 -7.97 15.93 -16.18
CA THR A 154 -7.21 15.25 -17.22
C THR A 154 -6.97 13.80 -16.81
N LEU A 155 -7.30 12.86 -17.70
CA LEU A 155 -6.92 11.47 -17.54
C LEU A 155 -5.40 11.36 -17.71
N ALA A 156 -4.70 11.07 -16.62
CA ALA A 156 -3.25 10.96 -16.58
C ALA A 156 -2.76 9.55 -16.96
N PHE A 157 -3.58 8.54 -16.70
CA PHE A 157 -3.27 7.14 -17.00
C PHE A 157 -4.54 6.29 -17.05
N GLU A 158 -4.57 5.32 -17.97
CA GLU A 158 -5.51 4.21 -17.97
C GLU A 158 -4.77 2.95 -18.43
N GLY A 159 -4.91 1.85 -17.70
CA GLY A 159 -4.23 0.58 -18.00
C GLY A 159 -4.39 -0.46 -16.89
N GLY A 160 -3.56 -1.47 -16.92
CA GLY A 160 -3.53 -2.53 -15.91
C GLY A 160 -2.79 -2.10 -14.63
N VAL A 161 -3.00 -2.88 -13.56
CA VAL A 161 -2.38 -2.61 -12.25
C VAL A 161 -0.86 -2.62 -12.31
N GLU A 162 -0.26 -3.58 -13.02
CA GLU A 162 1.19 -3.69 -13.15
C GLU A 162 1.81 -2.48 -13.85
N GLU A 163 1.18 -2.02 -14.95
CA GLU A 163 1.59 -0.82 -15.67
C GLU A 163 1.46 0.43 -14.81
N ALA A 164 0.35 0.52 -14.05
CA ALA A 164 0.12 1.61 -13.11
C ALA A 164 1.21 1.65 -12.02
N VAL A 165 1.61 0.50 -11.47
CA VAL A 165 2.69 0.42 -10.47
C VAL A 165 4.04 0.86 -11.05
N ARG A 166 4.36 0.45 -12.27
CA ARG A 166 5.58 0.90 -12.95
C ARG A 166 5.59 2.39 -13.23
N GLY A 167 4.45 2.92 -13.71
CA GLY A 167 4.33 4.33 -14.06
C GLY A 167 4.16 5.28 -12.87
N PHE A 168 3.52 4.83 -11.79
CA PHE A 168 3.11 5.66 -10.68
C PHE A 168 3.38 5.02 -9.30
N PRO A 169 4.59 4.55 -9.01
CA PRO A 169 4.88 3.69 -7.86
C PRO A 169 4.55 4.30 -6.49
N LYS A 170 4.41 5.63 -6.42
CA LYS A 170 4.08 6.35 -5.17
C LYS A 170 2.58 6.59 -4.97
N ASN A 171 1.74 6.21 -5.96
CA ASN A 171 0.33 6.63 -5.98
C ASN A 171 -0.64 5.44 -6.11
N ILE A 172 -0.14 4.19 -6.16
CA ILE A 172 -0.91 3.08 -6.69
C ILE A 172 -1.12 1.90 -5.71
N ASN A 173 -0.62 2.00 -4.47
CA ASN A 173 -0.79 0.93 -3.48
C ASN A 173 -2.26 0.50 -3.32
N VAL A 174 -3.17 1.48 -3.37
CA VAL A 174 -4.62 1.24 -3.23
C VAL A 174 -5.17 0.39 -4.37
N ALA A 175 -4.78 0.66 -5.63
CA ALA A 175 -5.21 -0.14 -6.78
C ALA A 175 -4.70 -1.59 -6.69
N ALA A 176 -3.45 -1.79 -6.27
CA ALA A 176 -2.89 -3.12 -6.08
C ALA A 176 -3.58 -3.88 -4.93
N ALA A 177 -3.90 -3.19 -3.85
CA ALA A 177 -4.67 -3.74 -2.74
C ALA A 177 -6.10 -4.13 -3.18
N THR A 178 -6.78 -3.27 -3.96
CA THR A 178 -8.10 -3.55 -4.56
C THR A 178 -8.04 -4.79 -5.44
N ALA A 179 -7.10 -4.86 -6.37
CA ALA A 179 -6.94 -6.00 -7.27
C ALA A 179 -6.67 -7.31 -6.51
N SER A 180 -5.86 -7.23 -5.47
CA SER A 180 -5.57 -8.41 -4.63
C SER A 180 -6.77 -8.83 -3.78
N ALA A 181 -7.56 -7.90 -3.25
CA ALA A 181 -8.75 -8.21 -2.44
C ALA A 181 -9.88 -8.78 -3.28
N ALA A 182 -10.08 -8.24 -4.49
CA ALA A 182 -11.09 -8.70 -5.44
C ALA A 182 -10.66 -9.95 -6.23
N ASP A 183 -9.44 -10.44 -6.03
CA ASP A 183 -8.81 -11.50 -6.85
C ASP A 183 -8.99 -11.25 -8.36
N ALA A 184 -8.88 -9.99 -8.75
CA ALA A 184 -9.13 -9.52 -10.10
C ALA A 184 -7.84 -8.95 -10.71
N PRO A 185 -7.00 -9.77 -11.36
CA PRO A 185 -5.75 -9.29 -11.98
C PRO A 185 -6.00 -8.28 -13.10
N ASN A 186 -7.20 -8.30 -13.69
CA ASN A 186 -7.60 -7.46 -14.80
C ASN A 186 -8.29 -6.17 -14.38
N VAL A 187 -8.11 -5.72 -13.12
CA VAL A 187 -8.63 -4.42 -12.69
C VAL A 187 -8.12 -3.33 -13.62
N ARG A 188 -9.05 -2.56 -14.19
CA ARG A 188 -8.75 -1.35 -14.96
C ARG A 188 -8.43 -0.22 -13.99
N VAL A 189 -7.23 0.31 -14.07
CA VAL A 189 -6.77 1.43 -13.24
C VAL A 189 -6.85 2.72 -14.04
N ARG A 190 -7.49 3.73 -13.45
CA ARG A 190 -7.57 5.08 -13.99
C ARG A 190 -6.98 6.07 -12.98
N LEU A 191 -6.06 6.91 -13.43
CA LEU A 191 -5.55 8.03 -12.63
C LEU A 191 -5.99 9.33 -13.30
N VAL A 192 -6.71 10.13 -12.54
CA VAL A 192 -7.25 11.40 -12.99
C VAL A 192 -6.58 12.54 -12.23
N ALA A 193 -6.08 13.53 -12.96
CA ALA A 193 -5.60 14.77 -12.38
C ALA A 193 -6.76 15.76 -12.32
N GLY A 194 -7.18 16.18 -11.11
CA GLY A 194 -8.25 17.14 -10.88
C GLY A 194 -7.72 18.43 -10.27
N PRO A 195 -8.05 19.58 -10.83
CA PRO A 195 -7.64 20.89 -10.28
C PRO A 195 -8.42 21.21 -8.99
N GLY A 196 -7.80 22.00 -8.11
CA GLY A 196 -8.46 22.54 -6.91
C GLY A 196 -8.85 21.49 -5.85
N LEU A 197 -8.39 20.25 -5.96
CA LEU A 197 -8.72 19.20 -5.00
C LEU A 197 -8.07 19.43 -3.65
N THR A 198 -8.86 19.31 -2.60
CA THR A 198 -8.43 19.34 -1.19
C THR A 198 -8.38 17.94 -0.57
N VAL A 199 -8.82 16.92 -1.31
CA VAL A 199 -8.90 15.52 -0.87
C VAL A 199 -8.41 14.58 -1.98
N ASN A 200 -7.89 13.44 -1.61
CA ASN A 200 -7.76 12.29 -2.52
C ASN A 200 -9.11 11.59 -2.63
N THR A 201 -9.53 11.27 -3.83
CA THR A 201 -10.73 10.46 -4.08
C THR A 201 -10.32 9.12 -4.68
N HIS A 202 -10.92 8.06 -4.18
CA HIS A 202 -10.84 6.73 -4.77
C HIS A 202 -12.25 6.21 -5.03
N HIS A 203 -12.48 5.72 -6.22
CA HIS A 203 -13.70 5.06 -6.63
C HIS A 203 -13.37 3.66 -7.10
N ILE A 204 -14.07 2.67 -6.57
CA ILE A 204 -13.96 1.27 -6.93
C ILE A 204 -15.32 0.82 -7.42
N ASP A 205 -15.37 0.28 -8.61
CA ASP A 205 -16.57 -0.27 -9.24
C ASP A 205 -16.30 -1.74 -9.58
N VAL A 206 -17.11 -2.66 -9.05
CA VAL A 206 -16.97 -4.11 -9.23
C VAL A 206 -18.29 -4.74 -9.56
N LYS A 207 -18.32 -5.55 -10.63
CA LYS A 207 -19.43 -6.41 -11.01
C LYS A 207 -19.03 -7.88 -10.86
N ALA A 208 -19.85 -8.66 -10.17
CA ALA A 208 -19.62 -10.07 -9.92
C ALA A 208 -20.97 -10.81 -9.86
N GLY A 209 -21.32 -11.52 -10.92
CA GLY A 209 -22.64 -12.13 -11.07
C GLY A 209 -23.78 -11.11 -10.94
N GLU A 210 -24.69 -11.32 -10.01
CA GLU A 210 -25.80 -10.38 -9.74
C GLU A 210 -25.41 -9.21 -8.82
N MET A 211 -24.16 -9.18 -8.33
CA MET A 211 -23.66 -8.12 -7.45
C MET A 211 -23.03 -7.00 -8.29
N HIS A 212 -23.47 -5.76 -8.03
CA HIS A 212 -22.79 -4.56 -8.44
C HIS A 212 -22.47 -3.72 -7.21
N CYS A 213 -21.20 -3.40 -7.00
CA CYS A 213 -20.74 -2.65 -5.84
C CYS A 213 -19.90 -1.46 -6.28
N GLU A 214 -20.25 -0.28 -5.77
CA GLU A 214 -19.45 0.94 -5.90
C GLU A 214 -19.01 1.42 -4.52
N LEU A 215 -17.72 1.69 -4.37
CA LEU A 215 -17.13 2.20 -3.13
C LEU A 215 -16.45 3.54 -3.41
N PHE A 216 -16.80 4.56 -2.63
CA PHE A 216 -16.22 5.89 -2.72
C PHE A 216 -15.49 6.25 -1.43
N PHE A 217 -14.24 6.70 -1.57
CA PHE A 217 -13.42 7.13 -0.44
C PHE A 217 -12.89 8.54 -0.70
N HIS A 218 -13.12 9.43 0.26
CA HIS A 218 -12.63 10.79 0.25
C HIS A 218 -11.74 10.99 1.47
N SER A 219 -10.45 11.24 1.26
CA SER A 219 -9.48 11.37 2.35
C SER A 219 -8.71 12.67 2.23
N ALA A 220 -8.70 13.47 3.29
CA ALA A 220 -7.88 14.68 3.35
C ALA A 220 -6.39 14.35 3.19
N TYR A 221 -5.66 15.26 2.58
CA TYR A 221 -4.21 15.18 2.50
C TYR A 221 -3.59 15.25 3.90
N ASP A 222 -2.53 14.49 4.13
CA ASP A 222 -1.71 14.68 5.32
C ASP A 222 -0.99 16.04 5.23
N PRO A 223 -1.17 16.94 6.20
CA PRO A 223 -0.51 18.25 6.18
C PRO A 223 1.01 18.18 6.12
N LYS A 224 1.60 17.10 6.65
CA LYS A 224 3.05 16.87 6.65
C LYS A 224 3.54 16.08 5.43
N ASN A 225 2.64 15.37 4.75
CA ASN A 225 2.93 14.61 3.54
C ASN A 225 1.77 14.70 2.55
N PRO A 226 1.68 15.77 1.75
CA PRO A 226 0.57 15.99 0.81
C PRO A 226 0.42 14.92 -0.30
N ARG A 227 1.35 13.96 -0.38
CA ARG A 227 1.27 12.83 -1.31
C ARG A 227 0.51 11.64 -0.75
N SER A 228 0.20 11.65 0.54
CA SER A 228 -0.52 10.61 1.25
C SER A 228 -1.78 11.15 1.90
N SER A 229 -2.70 10.29 2.29
CA SER A 229 -3.83 10.64 3.14
C SER A 229 -3.51 10.33 4.60
N THR A 230 -4.13 11.07 5.51
CA THR A 230 -4.02 10.81 6.95
C THR A 230 -4.55 9.42 7.32
N SER A 231 -5.59 8.93 6.62
CA SER A 231 -6.19 7.61 6.85
C SER A 231 -5.20 6.46 6.65
N THR A 232 -4.23 6.58 5.73
CA THR A 232 -3.23 5.52 5.47
C THR A 232 -2.40 5.14 6.71
N ALA A 233 -2.22 6.06 7.65
CA ALA A 233 -1.47 5.79 8.87
C ALA A 233 -2.31 5.17 10.00
N TRP A 234 -3.61 5.00 9.77
CA TRP A 234 -4.55 4.41 10.73
C TRP A 234 -5.15 3.08 10.24
N SER A 235 -4.74 2.61 9.06
CA SER A 235 -5.25 1.39 8.42
C SER A 235 -4.64 0.11 8.96
#